data_4c368c4ce4a9fbdf701436def7bdafc8
#
_entry.id   4c368c4ce4a9fbdf701436def7bdafc8
#
_cell.length_a   1.000
_cell.length_b   1.000
_cell.length_c   1.000
_cell.angle_alpha   90.00
_cell.angle_beta   90.00
_cell.angle_gamma   90.00
#
_symmetry.space_group_name_H-M   'P 1'
#
loop_
_entity.id
_entity.type
_entity.pdbx_description
1 polymer ?
#
loop_
_entity_poly.entity_id
_entity_poly.type
_entity_poly.pdbx_seq_one_letter_code
_entity_poly.pdbx_strand_id
1 'polypeptide(L)'
;MKKWFGKEVKIALSVLASILILYVGINYLKGINVMKPSNYYYVQFPNVAGLAQSAPVSIDGYKVGLVQEIVYDYDANGAIKVLLNLDKKLKIPVDSKVYLETDMLGTASIVIDLNPHVSEYYDHGAVIEGEVKSGLMQNIQGELLPQFALLLPKLDSILSGLQTLVNDLSLIHISEPTRLGMI
;
A
#
# COMPACT_ATOMS: atom_id res chain seq x y z
N MET A 1 58.07 9.48 25.57
CA MET A 1 56.69 9.63 25.08
C MET A 1 55.78 8.68 25.86
N LYS A 2 54.92 9.20 26.69
CA LYS A 2 54.10 8.47 27.67
C LYS A 2 53.05 7.60 26.90
N LYS A 3 53.06 6.29 27.12
CA LYS A 3 52.04 5.37 26.60
C LYS A 3 50.69 5.66 27.30
N TRP A 4 49.91 6.58 26.77
CA TRP A 4 48.68 7.10 27.40
C TRP A 4 47.46 6.19 27.17
N PHE A 5 47.61 5.07 26.50
CA PHE A 5 46.54 4.12 26.28
C PHE A 5 46.87 2.76 26.88
N GLY A 6 46.49 2.56 28.16
CA GLY A 6 46.47 1.23 28.75
C GLY A 6 45.57 0.27 27.91
N LYS A 7 45.76 -1.05 28.03
CA LYS A 7 44.96 -2.06 27.36
C LYS A 7 43.46 -1.85 27.62
N GLU A 8 43.12 -1.39 28.83
CA GLU A 8 41.72 -1.11 29.25
C GLU A 8 41.08 0.03 28.48
N VAL A 9 41.83 1.11 28.20
CA VAL A 9 41.34 2.27 27.43
C VAL A 9 41.10 1.87 25.95
N LYS A 10 41.94 1.00 25.38
CA LYS A 10 41.74 0.49 24.01
C LYS A 10 40.48 -0.37 23.91
N ILE A 11 40.23 -1.21 24.91
CA ILE A 11 39.03 -2.06 24.96
C ILE A 11 37.79 -1.15 25.13
N ALA A 12 37.81 -0.22 26.05
CA ALA A 12 36.71 0.73 26.23
C ALA A 12 36.41 1.53 24.96
N LEU A 13 37.44 2.01 24.26
CA LEU A 13 37.29 2.74 23.01
C LEU A 13 36.71 1.88 21.89
N SER A 14 37.14 0.60 21.79
CA SER A 14 36.58 -0.33 20.79
C SER A 14 35.12 -0.66 21.03
N VAL A 15 34.71 -0.83 22.28
CA VAL A 15 33.31 -1.04 22.66
C VAL A 15 32.46 0.19 22.33
N LEU A 16 32.96 1.39 22.65
CA LEU A 16 32.26 2.64 22.32
C LEU A 16 32.12 2.81 20.80
N ALA A 17 33.16 2.52 20.04
CA ALA A 17 33.13 2.56 18.57
C ALA A 17 32.13 1.55 17.98
N SER A 18 32.07 0.32 18.53
CA SER A 18 31.08 -0.68 18.11
C SER A 18 29.64 -0.21 18.34
N ILE A 19 29.35 0.36 19.50
CA ILE A 19 28.02 0.89 19.82
C ILE A 19 27.67 2.04 18.88
N LEU A 20 28.61 2.92 18.58
CA LEU A 20 28.39 4.05 17.66
C LEU A 20 28.10 3.55 16.24
N ILE A 21 28.87 2.57 15.75
CA ILE A 21 28.66 1.95 14.43
C ILE A 21 27.29 1.26 14.39
N LEU A 22 26.91 0.53 15.44
CA LEU A 22 25.62 -0.12 15.54
C LEU A 22 24.49 0.91 15.50
N TYR A 23 24.59 1.98 16.26
CA TYR A 23 23.60 3.05 16.27
C TYR A 23 23.42 3.71 14.91
N VAL A 24 24.53 4.05 14.24
CA VAL A 24 24.51 4.62 12.87
C VAL A 24 23.93 3.62 11.88
N GLY A 25 24.29 2.33 11.99
CA GLY A 25 23.78 1.27 11.14
C GLY A 25 22.26 1.09 11.26
N ILE A 26 21.73 1.07 12.49
CA ILE A 26 20.28 0.96 12.72
C ILE A 26 19.55 2.16 12.12
N ASN A 27 20.05 3.38 12.30
CA ASN A 27 19.45 4.58 11.72
C ASN A 27 19.51 4.58 10.18
N TYR A 28 20.60 4.06 9.61
CA TYR A 28 20.74 3.90 8.17
C TYR A 28 19.72 2.90 7.61
N LEU A 29 19.51 1.76 8.28
CA LEU A 29 18.51 0.75 7.88
C LEU A 29 17.07 1.26 7.99
N LYS A 30 16.79 2.16 8.92
CA LYS A 30 15.49 2.84 9.01
C LYS A 30 15.23 3.82 7.85
N GLY A 31 16.17 3.98 6.93
CA GLY A 31 16.05 4.87 5.78
C GLY A 31 16.15 6.36 6.13
N ILE A 32 16.52 6.69 7.36
CA ILE A 32 16.77 8.06 7.78
C ILE A 32 18.14 8.47 7.23
N ASN A 33 18.14 9.13 6.08
CA ASN A 33 19.36 9.71 5.53
C ASN A 33 19.73 10.97 6.31
N VAL A 34 20.46 10.80 7.40
CA VAL A 34 20.91 11.90 8.28
C VAL A 34 21.80 12.92 7.54
N MET A 35 22.36 12.53 6.40
CA MET A 35 23.31 13.36 5.62
C MET A 35 22.72 14.05 4.39
N LYS A 36 21.49 13.71 3.96
CA LYS A 36 20.86 14.39 2.83
C LYS A 36 19.91 15.47 3.36
N PRO A 37 20.13 16.73 2.97
CA PRO A 37 19.14 17.76 3.24
C PRO A 37 17.83 17.37 2.56
N SER A 38 16.75 17.33 3.31
CA SER A 38 15.43 16.88 2.86
C SER A 38 14.42 18.01 3.00
N ASN A 39 13.44 17.96 2.14
CA ASN A 39 12.28 18.83 2.20
C ASN A 39 11.18 18.11 3.00
N TYR A 40 10.59 18.83 3.93
CA TYR A 40 9.51 18.31 4.75
C TYR A 40 8.19 18.90 4.29
N TYR A 41 7.17 18.03 4.15
CA TYR A 41 5.80 18.41 3.85
C TYR A 41 4.87 17.65 4.79
N TYR A 42 3.79 18.30 5.21
CA TYR A 42 2.74 17.65 5.97
C TYR A 42 1.61 17.27 5.03
N VAL A 43 1.12 16.05 5.15
CA VAL A 43 -0.06 15.62 4.42
C VAL A 43 -1.11 15.19 5.43
N GLN A 44 -2.33 15.67 5.25
CA GLN A 44 -3.44 15.37 6.11
C GLN A 44 -4.34 14.32 5.46
N PHE A 45 -4.48 13.18 6.13
CA PHE A 45 -5.33 12.09 5.66
C PHE A 45 -6.50 11.84 6.63
N PRO A 46 -7.67 11.45 6.10
CA PRO A 46 -8.80 11.01 6.94
C PRO A 46 -8.56 9.63 7.55
N ASN A 47 -7.73 8.80 6.92
CA ASN A 47 -7.40 7.45 7.35
C ASN A 47 -6.00 7.07 6.86
N VAL A 48 -5.21 6.43 7.71
CA VAL A 48 -3.85 5.96 7.41
C VAL A 48 -3.68 4.47 7.69
N ALA A 49 -4.74 3.68 7.54
CA ALA A 49 -4.68 2.24 7.78
C ALA A 49 -3.59 1.58 6.91
N GLY A 50 -2.74 0.79 7.55
CA GLY A 50 -1.62 0.11 6.89
C GLY A 50 -0.38 0.97 6.62
N LEU A 51 -0.42 2.29 6.89
CA LEU A 51 0.74 3.17 6.72
C LEU A 51 1.68 3.05 7.92
N ALA A 52 2.93 2.74 7.64
CA ALA A 52 3.98 2.65 8.65
C ALA A 52 4.96 3.82 8.55
N GLN A 53 5.67 4.11 9.64
CA GLN A 53 6.89 4.93 9.57
C GLN A 53 7.89 4.27 8.61
N SER A 54 8.61 5.07 7.87
CA SER A 54 9.52 4.64 6.80
C SER A 54 8.82 4.04 5.57
N ALA A 55 7.49 4.09 5.47
CA ALA A 55 6.77 3.74 4.25
C ALA A 55 7.28 4.58 3.07
N PRO A 56 7.39 4.00 1.86
CA PRO A 56 7.90 4.72 0.71
C PRO A 56 6.93 5.79 0.23
N VAL A 57 7.48 6.90 -0.22
CA VAL A 57 6.78 7.94 -0.98
C VAL A 57 7.31 7.89 -2.41
N SER A 58 6.42 7.80 -3.38
CA SER A 58 6.76 7.66 -4.81
C SER A 58 5.99 8.64 -5.70
N ILE A 59 6.56 8.90 -6.86
CA ILE A 59 5.95 9.62 -7.98
C ILE A 59 6.11 8.71 -9.18
N ASP A 60 5.02 8.34 -9.84
CA ASP A 60 5.03 7.43 -11.00
C ASP A 60 5.86 6.15 -10.76
N GLY A 61 5.82 5.61 -9.55
CA GLY A 61 6.60 4.43 -9.14
C GLY A 61 8.05 4.72 -8.76
N TYR A 62 8.57 5.94 -8.99
CA TYR A 62 9.92 6.31 -8.56
C TYR A 62 9.91 6.79 -7.10
N LYS A 63 10.73 6.16 -6.25
CA LYS A 63 10.83 6.51 -4.83
C LYS A 63 11.52 7.87 -4.65
N VAL A 64 10.79 8.84 -4.12
CA VAL A 64 11.25 10.22 -3.88
C VAL A 64 11.47 10.54 -2.40
N GLY A 65 11.00 9.68 -1.50
CA GLY A 65 11.12 9.92 -0.08
C GLY A 65 10.55 8.81 0.79
N LEU A 66 10.31 9.16 2.05
CA LEU A 66 9.78 8.27 3.08
C LEU A 66 8.83 9.03 4.01
N VAL A 67 7.90 8.30 4.59
CA VAL A 67 7.11 8.77 5.74
C VAL A 67 8.04 8.86 6.96
N GLN A 68 8.14 10.03 7.55
CA GLN A 68 8.98 10.26 8.73
C GLN A 68 8.21 10.03 10.01
N GLU A 69 7.02 10.61 10.11
CA GLU A 69 6.21 10.59 11.33
C GLU A 69 4.72 10.60 10.98
N ILE A 70 3.93 9.97 11.82
CA ILE A 70 2.47 9.96 11.72
C ILE A 70 1.95 10.46 13.06
N VAL A 71 1.23 11.59 13.05
CA VAL A 71 0.71 12.26 14.24
C VAL A 71 -0.80 12.38 14.13
N TYR A 72 -1.49 11.92 15.16
CA TYR A 72 -2.93 12.15 15.28
C TYR A 72 -3.17 13.50 15.93
N ASP A 73 -3.87 14.40 15.24
CA ASP A 73 -4.21 15.72 15.74
C ASP A 73 -5.54 15.67 16.50
N TYR A 74 -5.44 15.65 17.81
CA TYR A 74 -6.62 15.60 18.71
C TYR A 74 -7.45 16.88 18.64
N ASP A 75 -6.84 18.02 18.27
CA ASP A 75 -7.49 19.33 18.24
C ASP A 75 -8.15 19.65 16.90
N ALA A 76 -7.73 19.00 15.81
CA ALA A 76 -8.21 19.23 14.44
C ALA A 76 -9.19 18.15 13.96
N ASN A 77 -10.31 17.94 14.65
CA ASN A 77 -11.40 17.02 14.27
C ASN A 77 -10.95 15.57 13.94
N GLY A 78 -9.85 15.12 14.52
CA GLY A 78 -9.34 13.76 14.30
C GLY A 78 -8.59 13.55 12.98
N ALA A 79 -8.10 14.61 12.37
CA ALA A 79 -7.25 14.51 11.18
C ALA A 79 -5.88 13.95 11.52
N ILE A 80 -5.36 13.09 10.65
CA ILE A 80 -4.06 12.46 10.82
C ILE A 80 -3.05 13.20 9.95
N LYS A 81 -2.05 13.81 10.59
CA LYS A 81 -0.95 14.51 9.92
C LYS A 81 0.22 13.54 9.71
N VAL A 82 0.63 13.39 8.48
CA VAL A 82 1.77 12.57 8.06
C VAL A 82 2.89 13.48 7.62
N LEU A 83 4.03 13.39 8.29
CA LEU A 83 5.24 14.12 7.92
C LEU A 83 6.02 13.33 6.88
N LEU A 84 6.19 13.91 5.70
CA LEU A 84 6.95 13.35 4.60
C LEU A 84 8.35 13.96 4.57
N ASN A 85 9.33 13.09 4.41
CA ASN A 85 10.72 13.44 4.17
C ASN A 85 11.05 13.14 2.71
N LEU A 86 11.14 14.17 1.87
CA LEU A 86 11.31 14.06 0.44
C LEU A 86 12.70 14.54 0.00
N ASP A 87 13.14 14.15 -1.19
CA ASP A 87 14.40 14.63 -1.78
C ASP A 87 14.37 16.17 -1.89
N LYS A 88 15.47 16.81 -1.52
CA LYS A 88 15.60 18.29 -1.56
C LYS A 88 15.32 18.90 -2.93
N LYS A 89 15.58 18.15 -4.00
CA LYS A 89 15.36 18.62 -5.36
C LYS A 89 13.90 18.63 -5.75
N LEU A 90 13.08 17.88 -5.04
CA LEU A 90 11.66 17.79 -5.32
C LEU A 90 10.94 19.03 -4.78
N LYS A 91 10.26 19.71 -5.68
CA LYS A 91 9.29 20.75 -5.38
C LYS A 91 7.92 20.25 -5.78
N ILE A 92 6.94 20.33 -4.91
CA ILE A 92 5.57 19.88 -5.18
C ILE A 92 4.80 21.08 -5.73
N PRO A 93 4.30 21.04 -6.99
CA PRO A 93 3.43 22.08 -7.53
C PRO A 93 2.14 22.17 -6.71
N VAL A 94 1.58 23.36 -6.63
CA VAL A 94 0.23 23.56 -6.06
C VAL A 94 -0.77 22.79 -6.91
N ASP A 95 -1.85 22.29 -6.30
CA ASP A 95 -2.84 21.39 -6.91
C ASP A 95 -2.32 19.98 -7.28
N SER A 96 -1.12 19.60 -6.85
CA SER A 96 -0.69 18.20 -6.88
C SER A 96 -1.49 17.38 -5.87
N LYS A 97 -1.83 16.16 -6.23
CA LYS A 97 -2.62 15.27 -5.37
C LYS A 97 -1.74 14.25 -4.69
N VAL A 98 -2.03 13.99 -3.43
CA VAL A 98 -1.30 12.99 -2.64
C VAL A 98 -2.27 11.88 -2.26
N TYR A 99 -1.93 10.65 -2.64
CA TYR A 99 -2.77 9.49 -2.40
C TYR A 99 -2.10 8.53 -1.42
N LEU A 100 -2.90 7.95 -0.56
CA LEU A 100 -2.53 6.75 0.18
C LEU A 100 -3.06 5.55 -0.60
N GLU A 101 -2.15 4.72 -1.12
CA GLU A 101 -2.47 3.47 -1.82
C GLU A 101 -2.15 2.28 -0.92
N THR A 102 -3.06 1.33 -0.84
CA THR A 102 -2.87 0.10 -0.07
C THR A 102 -2.76 -1.08 -1.03
N ASP A 103 -1.73 -1.91 -0.84
CA ASP A 103 -1.53 -3.13 -1.60
C ASP A 103 -2.49 -4.27 -1.16
N MET A 104 -2.43 -5.41 -1.82
CA MET A 104 -3.27 -6.58 -1.51
C MET A 104 -2.98 -7.19 -0.13
N LEU A 105 -1.82 -6.91 0.44
CA LEU A 105 -1.38 -7.42 1.74
C LEU A 105 -1.73 -6.46 2.89
N GLY A 106 -2.33 -5.31 2.57
CA GLY A 106 -2.70 -4.30 3.55
C GLY A 106 -1.57 -3.32 3.88
N THR A 107 -0.44 -3.34 3.15
CA THR A 107 0.64 -2.38 3.33
C THR A 107 0.33 -1.11 2.54
N ALA A 108 0.38 0.03 3.20
CA ALA A 108 0.14 1.31 2.56
C ALA A 108 1.44 2.03 2.17
N SER A 109 1.38 2.76 1.07
CA SER A 109 2.42 3.65 0.57
C SER A 109 1.80 4.97 0.13
N ILE A 110 2.62 6.00 0.03
CA ILE A 110 2.17 7.32 -0.44
C ILE A 110 2.60 7.52 -1.90
N VAL A 111 1.66 7.92 -2.71
CA VAL A 111 1.88 8.28 -4.11
C VAL A 111 1.53 9.74 -4.31
N ILE A 112 2.46 10.50 -4.89
CA ILE A 112 2.26 11.90 -5.24
C ILE A 112 2.04 11.98 -6.74
N ASP A 113 0.94 12.57 -7.15
CA ASP A 113 0.62 12.88 -8.54
C ASP A 113 0.88 14.38 -8.75
N LEU A 114 1.96 14.68 -9.46
CA LEU A 114 2.37 16.06 -9.69
C LEU A 114 1.53 16.70 -10.79
N ASN A 115 1.05 17.92 -10.57
CA ASN A 115 0.42 18.69 -11.62
C ASN A 115 1.47 19.46 -12.46
N PRO A 116 1.78 19.02 -13.69
CA PRO A 116 2.83 19.64 -14.50
C PRO A 116 2.44 21.01 -15.09
N HIS A 117 1.18 21.41 -14.97
CA HIS A 117 0.65 22.62 -15.60
C HIS A 117 0.72 23.85 -14.69
N VAL A 118 1.14 23.68 -13.43
CA VAL A 118 1.21 24.75 -12.43
C VAL A 118 2.67 25.10 -12.18
N SER A 119 3.00 26.39 -12.22
CA SER A 119 4.35 26.90 -11.94
C SER A 119 4.54 27.38 -10.50
N GLU A 120 3.49 27.34 -9.70
CA GLU A 120 3.52 27.68 -8.29
C GLU A 120 3.78 26.41 -7.47
N TYR A 121 4.62 26.51 -6.43
CA TYR A 121 5.04 25.36 -5.62
C TYR A 121 4.65 25.58 -4.17
N TYR A 122 4.36 24.48 -3.47
CA TYR A 122 4.17 24.52 -2.02
C TYR A 122 5.47 24.90 -1.30
N ASP A 123 5.34 25.75 -0.29
CA ASP A 123 6.43 26.06 0.61
C ASP A 123 6.81 24.86 1.50
N HIS A 124 8.05 24.87 1.98
CA HIS A 124 8.51 23.86 2.94
C HIS A 124 7.65 23.89 4.21
N GLY A 125 7.17 22.73 4.61
CA GLY A 125 6.30 22.61 5.77
C GLY A 125 4.83 22.92 5.50
N ALA A 126 4.44 23.14 4.25
CA ALA A 126 3.04 23.29 3.89
C ALA A 126 2.24 22.02 4.23
N VAL A 127 0.97 22.21 4.51
CA VAL A 127 0.00 21.13 4.72
C VAL A 127 -0.76 20.90 3.42
N ILE A 128 -0.68 19.68 2.90
CA ILE A 128 -1.34 19.23 1.68
C ILE A 128 -2.48 18.30 2.07
N GLU A 129 -3.61 18.39 1.42
CA GLU A 129 -4.69 17.44 1.60
C GLU A 129 -4.37 16.13 0.87
N GLY A 130 -4.50 15.01 1.58
CA GLY A 130 -4.29 13.67 1.05
C GLY A 130 -5.61 12.92 0.92
N GLU A 131 -5.74 12.17 -0.16
CA GLU A 131 -6.87 11.31 -0.45
C GLU A 131 -6.48 9.83 -0.23
N VAL A 132 -7.42 9.02 0.23
CA VAL A 132 -7.23 7.57 0.31
C VAL A 132 -7.76 6.96 -0.99
N LYS A 133 -6.87 6.37 -1.78
CA LYS A 133 -7.28 5.66 -2.98
C LYS A 133 -7.84 4.30 -2.58
N SER A 134 -9.06 4.03 -2.98
CA SER A 134 -9.72 2.76 -2.72
C SER A 134 -8.85 1.61 -3.22
N GLY A 135 -8.43 0.73 -2.30
CA GLY A 135 -7.64 -0.44 -2.65
C GLY A 135 -8.43 -1.39 -3.56
N LEU A 136 -7.73 -2.28 -4.26
CA LEU A 136 -8.33 -3.29 -5.14
C LEU A 136 -9.47 -4.06 -4.47
N MET A 137 -9.39 -4.29 -3.15
CA MET A 137 -10.42 -5.01 -2.41
C MET A 137 -11.77 -4.25 -2.36
N GLN A 138 -11.76 -2.93 -2.26
CA GLN A 138 -12.99 -2.12 -2.31
C GLN A 138 -13.59 -2.09 -3.72
N ASN A 139 -12.75 -2.04 -4.75
CA ASN A 139 -13.21 -2.11 -6.13
C ASN A 139 -13.81 -3.49 -6.45
N ILE A 140 -13.23 -4.57 -5.92
CA ILE A 140 -13.79 -5.92 -6.03
C ILE A 140 -15.16 -5.99 -5.34
N GLN A 141 -15.30 -5.47 -4.15
CA GLN A 141 -16.55 -5.47 -3.41
C GLN A 141 -17.61 -4.56 -4.04
N GLY A 142 -17.22 -3.39 -4.55
CA GLY A 142 -18.15 -2.42 -5.12
C GLY A 142 -18.62 -2.76 -6.53
N GLU A 143 -17.74 -3.24 -7.39
CA GLU A 143 -18.04 -3.41 -8.81
C GLU A 143 -18.16 -4.86 -9.26
N LEU A 144 -17.31 -5.75 -8.75
CA LEU A 144 -17.28 -7.13 -9.21
C LEU A 144 -18.31 -8.02 -8.53
N LEU A 145 -18.52 -7.89 -7.21
CA LEU A 145 -19.50 -8.72 -6.51
C LEU A 145 -20.93 -8.58 -7.06
N PRO A 146 -21.45 -7.39 -7.39
CA PRO A 146 -22.77 -7.28 -8.03
C PRO A 146 -22.84 -7.95 -9.38
N GLN A 147 -21.75 -7.91 -10.17
CA GLN A 147 -21.69 -8.58 -11.48
C GLN A 147 -21.69 -10.11 -11.33
N PHE A 148 -20.98 -10.64 -10.34
CA PHE A 148 -21.03 -12.07 -10.02
C PHE A 148 -22.42 -12.51 -9.56
N ALA A 149 -23.12 -11.70 -8.78
CA ALA A 149 -24.49 -12.00 -8.35
C ALA A 149 -25.47 -12.12 -9.53
N LEU A 150 -25.24 -11.38 -10.62
CA LEU A 150 -26.02 -11.51 -11.86
C LEU A 150 -25.71 -12.76 -12.67
N LEU A 151 -24.55 -13.37 -12.48
CA LEU A 151 -24.14 -14.60 -13.18
C LEU A 151 -24.68 -15.85 -12.50
N LEU A 152 -24.93 -15.83 -11.19
CA LEU A 152 -25.42 -16.97 -10.43
C LEU A 152 -26.73 -17.55 -10.99
N PRO A 153 -27.79 -16.76 -11.29
CA PRO A 153 -29.02 -17.29 -11.85
C PRO A 153 -28.84 -17.85 -13.28
N LYS A 154 -27.84 -17.36 -14.04
CA LYS A 154 -27.53 -17.93 -15.36
C LYS A 154 -26.86 -19.30 -15.24
N LEU A 155 -25.98 -19.48 -14.24
CA LEU A 155 -25.39 -20.78 -13.94
C LEU A 155 -26.46 -21.78 -13.49
N ASP A 156 -27.39 -21.35 -12.65
CA ASP A 156 -28.50 -22.19 -12.21
C ASP A 156 -29.40 -22.63 -13.38
N SER A 157 -29.67 -21.72 -14.30
CA SER A 157 -30.40 -22.03 -15.54
C SER A 157 -29.66 -23.04 -16.47
N ILE A 158 -28.34 -22.96 -16.54
CA ILE A 158 -27.53 -23.93 -17.32
C ILE A 158 -27.55 -25.30 -16.65
N LEU A 159 -27.39 -25.33 -15.32
CA LEU A 159 -27.41 -26.57 -14.54
C LEU A 159 -28.78 -27.28 -14.65
N SER A 160 -29.87 -26.52 -14.52
CA SER A 160 -31.22 -27.08 -14.68
C SER A 160 -31.50 -27.56 -16.10
N GLY A 161 -30.99 -26.86 -17.13
CA GLY A 161 -31.05 -27.31 -18.51
C GLY A 161 -30.28 -28.62 -18.74
N LEU A 162 -29.10 -28.74 -18.19
CA LEU A 162 -28.29 -29.99 -18.23
C LEU A 162 -29.01 -31.14 -17.51
N GLN A 163 -29.60 -30.88 -16.36
CA GLN A 163 -30.33 -31.87 -15.58
C GLN A 163 -31.56 -32.39 -16.35
N THR A 164 -32.26 -31.50 -17.06
CA THR A 164 -33.39 -31.89 -17.94
C THR A 164 -32.90 -32.79 -19.08
N LEU A 165 -31.80 -32.41 -19.74
CA LEU A 165 -31.22 -33.24 -20.85
C LEU A 165 -30.78 -34.63 -20.36
N VAL A 166 -30.15 -34.71 -19.18
CA VAL A 166 -29.73 -36.01 -18.60
C VAL A 166 -30.94 -36.86 -18.26
N ASN A 167 -32.02 -36.27 -17.72
CA ASN A 167 -33.26 -37.00 -17.43
C ASN A 167 -33.96 -37.49 -18.70
N ASP A 168 -34.03 -36.69 -19.76
CA ASP A 168 -34.61 -37.07 -21.04
C ASP A 168 -33.82 -38.21 -21.70
N LEU A 169 -32.49 -38.17 -21.66
CA LEU A 169 -31.65 -39.25 -22.14
C LEU A 169 -31.83 -40.55 -21.35
N SER A 170 -32.06 -40.45 -20.05
CA SER A 170 -32.35 -41.60 -19.17
C SER A 170 -33.71 -42.24 -19.52
N LEU A 171 -34.73 -41.47 -19.89
CA LEU A 171 -36.04 -41.96 -20.28
C LEU A 171 -36.02 -42.66 -21.67
N ILE A 172 -35.17 -42.20 -22.60
CA ILE A 172 -35.03 -42.82 -23.92
C ILE A 172 -34.42 -44.22 -23.80
N HIS A 173 -33.54 -44.45 -22.82
CA HIS A 173 -32.89 -45.77 -22.65
C HIS A 173 -33.80 -46.80 -21.97
N ILE A 174 -34.86 -46.40 -21.29
CA ILE A 174 -35.83 -47.30 -20.62
C ILE A 174 -37.00 -47.66 -21.51
N SER A 175 -37.19 -46.96 -22.65
CA SER A 175 -38.35 -47.17 -23.54
C SER A 175 -38.12 -48.10 -24.74
N GLU A 176 -37.03 -48.88 -24.79
CA GLU A 176 -36.92 -49.98 -25.79
C GLU A 176 -37.61 -51.23 -25.24
N PRO A 177 -38.86 -51.50 -25.61
CA PRO A 177 -39.48 -52.77 -25.27
C PRO A 177 -38.85 -53.88 -26.13
N THR A 178 -38.27 -54.86 -25.47
CA THR A 178 -37.83 -56.10 -26.00
C THR A 178 -39.02 -56.78 -26.70
N ARG A 179 -39.31 -56.41 -27.94
CA ARG A 179 -40.15 -57.24 -28.84
C ARG A 179 -39.28 -58.26 -29.51
N LEU A 180 -38.98 -59.33 -28.80
CA LEU A 180 -38.45 -60.56 -29.39
C LEU A 180 -39.03 -61.75 -28.62
N GLY A 181 -40.00 -62.38 -29.19
CA GLY A 181 -40.41 -63.73 -28.79
C GLY A 181 -41.88 -63.99 -28.83
N MET A 182 -42.42 -64.12 -30.04
CA MET A 182 -43.53 -65.05 -30.29
C MET A 182 -43.52 -65.49 -31.76
N ILE A 183 -42.96 -66.61 -32.02
CA ILE A 183 -43.43 -67.67 -32.90
C ILE A 183 -43.09 -68.98 -32.26
#